data_4aa05d5d29f26ac175aa78b5e10a5eb0
#
_entry.id   4aa05d5d29f26ac175aa78b5e10a5eb0
#
_cell.length_a   1.000
_cell.length_b   1.000
_cell.length_c   1.000
_cell.angle_alpha   90.00
_cell.angle_beta   90.00
_cell.angle_gamma   90.00
#
_symmetry.space_group_name_H-M   'P 1'
#
loop_
_entity.id
_entity.type
_entity.pdbx_description
1 polymer ?
#
loop_
_entity_poly.entity_id
_entity_poly.type
_entity_poly.pdbx_seq_one_letter_code
_entity_poly.pdbx_strand_id
1 'polypeptide(L)'
;VRETLIDNNMMGAVPRADRVDPRFFYYVLSQFDFSDIAQGTALPYLTVSALSDLRLAIPPLTEQRAIAHILGTLDDKSDLNRRMNETLEAMARALFQSWFVDFDPVRAKAEGRDPGLPKPLGDLLPDRLVDSELGEIPEGWEVVALEVIASIQGGKQLPTEKCQPQGTHTVFGANGIMGYTEQSTHDGFVIAFGRVGAYCGSIHWTYRGAWINNNASAVVPLQWPEFVLQSMLNIDFDSMRIGSAQPFIPNSALATARILHPSEGVLDAYCSLIRMLRLTQCGREEESRTLAALRDALLPRLISGELRVKDAERFLELQP
;
A
#
# COMPACT_ATOMS: atom_id res chain seq x y z
N VAL A 1 13.20 -19.13 -15.73
CA VAL A 1 12.37 -18.35 -16.69
C VAL A 1 10.96 -18.86 -16.54
N ARG A 2 10.01 -18.00 -16.16
CA ARG A 2 8.59 -18.38 -16.16
C ARG A 2 8.06 -18.21 -17.58
N GLU A 3 7.32 -19.18 -18.07
CA GLU A 3 6.53 -19.02 -19.30
C GLU A 3 5.57 -17.85 -19.08
N THR A 4 5.60 -16.90 -20.01
CA THR A 4 4.76 -15.70 -19.95
C THR A 4 3.93 -15.65 -21.22
N LEU A 5 2.62 -15.60 -21.06
CA LEU A 5 1.70 -15.32 -22.14
C LEU A 5 1.64 -13.81 -22.37
N ILE A 6 1.77 -13.40 -23.64
CA ILE A 6 1.60 -11.99 -24.04
C ILE A 6 0.34 -11.89 -24.91
N ASP A 7 -0.41 -10.82 -24.74
CA ASP A 7 -1.58 -10.50 -25.56
C ASP A 7 -1.13 -10.11 -26.98
N ASN A 8 -2.02 -10.22 -27.95
CA ASN A 8 -1.81 -9.85 -29.34
C ASN A 8 -1.48 -8.36 -29.55
N ASN A 9 -1.78 -7.50 -28.57
CA ASN A 9 -1.42 -6.09 -28.54
C ASN A 9 -0.06 -5.81 -27.89
N MET A 10 0.67 -6.85 -27.49
CA MET A 10 1.97 -6.75 -26.82
C MET A 10 3.06 -7.37 -27.69
N MET A 11 4.26 -6.85 -27.58
CA MET A 11 5.47 -7.42 -28.22
C MET A 11 6.48 -7.84 -27.16
N GLY A 12 7.05 -9.01 -27.31
CA GLY A 12 8.14 -9.51 -26.47
C GLY A 12 9.49 -9.27 -27.15
N ALA A 13 10.41 -8.58 -26.47
CA ALA A 13 11.79 -8.45 -26.92
C ALA A 13 12.70 -9.39 -26.10
N VAL A 14 13.31 -10.34 -26.76
CA VAL A 14 14.23 -11.31 -26.15
C VAL A 14 15.65 -11.00 -26.59
N PRO A 15 16.55 -10.56 -25.69
CA PRO A 15 17.92 -10.28 -26.04
C PRO A 15 18.71 -11.55 -26.32
N ARG A 16 19.74 -11.46 -27.18
CA ARG A 16 20.70 -12.53 -27.37
C ARG A 16 21.65 -12.57 -26.20
N ALA A 17 21.54 -13.58 -25.37
CA ALA A 17 22.22 -13.70 -24.06
C ALA A 17 23.78 -13.74 -24.21
N ASP A 18 24.31 -14.06 -25.38
CA ASP A 18 25.73 -14.03 -25.72
C ASP A 18 26.27 -12.59 -25.96
N ARG A 19 25.36 -11.62 -26.15
CA ARG A 19 25.70 -10.21 -26.46
C ARG A 19 25.12 -9.22 -25.50
N VAL A 20 23.94 -9.50 -24.96
CA VAL A 20 23.18 -8.54 -24.14
C VAL A 20 22.64 -9.24 -22.90
N ASP A 21 23.00 -8.72 -21.75
CA ASP A 21 22.43 -9.15 -20.47
C ASP A 21 20.93 -8.78 -20.41
N PRO A 22 20.02 -9.72 -20.09
CA PRO A 22 18.59 -9.45 -20.11
C PRO A 22 18.13 -8.35 -19.13
N ARG A 23 18.76 -8.26 -17.95
CA ARG A 23 18.41 -7.25 -16.95
C ARG A 23 18.92 -5.87 -17.35
N PHE A 24 20.14 -5.81 -17.91
CA PHE A 24 20.66 -4.59 -18.52
C PHE A 24 19.76 -4.10 -19.66
N PHE A 25 19.32 -5.02 -20.54
CA PHE A 25 18.42 -4.69 -21.64
C PHE A 25 17.09 -4.09 -21.17
N TYR A 26 16.52 -4.64 -20.10
CA TYR A 26 15.34 -4.09 -19.47
C TYR A 26 15.56 -2.63 -19.04
N TYR A 27 16.68 -2.34 -18.37
CA TYR A 27 17.01 -0.98 -17.92
C TYR A 27 17.22 0.00 -19.09
N VAL A 28 17.88 -0.44 -20.15
CA VAL A 28 18.03 0.40 -21.36
C VAL A 28 16.68 0.74 -21.96
N LEU A 29 15.80 -0.25 -22.11
CA LEU A 29 14.48 -0.02 -22.70
C LEU A 29 13.58 0.85 -21.80
N SER A 30 13.74 0.76 -20.49
CA SER A 30 12.96 1.60 -19.54
C SER A 30 13.31 3.09 -19.61
N GLN A 31 14.47 3.44 -20.15
CA GLN A 31 14.90 4.83 -20.38
C GLN A 31 14.50 5.37 -21.75
N PHE A 32 14.00 4.51 -22.64
CA PHE A 32 13.71 4.90 -24.00
C PHE A 32 12.30 5.51 -24.12
N ASP A 33 12.22 6.72 -24.66
CA ASP A 33 10.94 7.31 -25.02
C ASP A 33 10.48 6.76 -26.38
N PHE A 34 9.51 5.87 -26.35
CA PHE A 34 8.96 5.25 -27.55
C PHE A 34 7.99 6.17 -28.31
N SER A 35 7.64 7.35 -27.81
CA SER A 35 6.72 8.27 -28.48
C SER A 35 7.25 8.73 -29.82
N ASP A 36 8.59 8.89 -29.96
CA ASP A 36 9.24 9.33 -31.19
C ASP A 36 9.15 8.32 -32.35
N ILE A 37 8.94 7.04 -32.04
CA ILE A 37 8.85 5.96 -33.03
C ILE A 37 7.45 5.33 -33.11
N ALA A 38 6.51 5.80 -32.25
CA ALA A 38 5.13 5.37 -32.27
C ALA A 38 4.41 5.92 -33.51
N GLN A 39 3.53 5.11 -34.08
CA GLN A 39 2.70 5.45 -35.23
C GLN A 39 1.24 5.63 -34.80
N GLY A 40 0.50 6.43 -35.54
CA GLY A 40 -0.92 6.70 -35.29
C GLY A 40 -1.14 7.90 -34.34
N THR A 41 -2.09 8.76 -34.72
CA THR A 41 -2.39 10.00 -33.98
C THR A 41 -3.49 9.81 -32.91
N ALA A 42 -4.46 8.94 -33.16
CA ALA A 42 -5.57 8.69 -32.25
C ALA A 42 -5.31 7.56 -31.26
N LEU A 43 -4.63 6.51 -31.70
CA LEU A 43 -4.19 5.37 -30.90
C LEU A 43 -2.74 5.07 -31.28
N PRO A 44 -1.76 5.59 -30.53
CA PRO A 44 -0.36 5.31 -30.79
C PRO A 44 -0.04 3.82 -30.67
N TYR A 45 0.70 3.26 -31.64
CA TYR A 45 1.14 1.88 -31.62
C TYR A 45 2.59 1.76 -32.11
N LEU A 46 3.27 0.71 -31.67
CA LEU A 46 4.62 0.35 -32.10
C LEU A 46 4.57 -0.81 -33.11
N THR A 47 5.44 -0.78 -34.08
CA THR A 47 5.62 -1.88 -35.03
C THR A 47 6.95 -2.61 -34.77
N VAL A 48 7.02 -3.89 -35.15
CA VAL A 48 8.27 -4.67 -35.06
C VAL A 48 9.39 -4.01 -35.88
N SER A 49 9.06 -3.44 -37.06
CA SER A 49 10.04 -2.74 -37.88
C SER A 49 10.60 -1.49 -37.19
N ALA A 50 9.76 -0.65 -36.59
CA ALA A 50 10.21 0.53 -35.85
C ALA A 50 11.15 0.16 -34.69
N LEU A 51 10.86 -0.91 -33.95
CA LEU A 51 11.75 -1.42 -32.91
C LEU A 51 13.04 -2.04 -33.48
N SER A 52 13.01 -2.68 -34.61
CA SER A 52 14.18 -3.28 -35.21
C SER A 52 15.20 -2.26 -35.75
N ASP A 53 14.75 -1.07 -36.08
CA ASP A 53 15.60 0.05 -36.51
C ASP A 53 16.27 0.80 -35.37
N LEU A 54 15.90 0.50 -34.12
CA LEU A 54 16.45 1.12 -32.94
C LEU A 54 17.94 0.86 -32.79
N ARG A 55 18.73 1.92 -32.63
CA ARG A 55 20.18 1.83 -32.44
C ARG A 55 20.49 2.14 -30.94
N LEU A 56 20.98 1.11 -30.25
CA LEU A 56 21.35 1.23 -28.85
C LEU A 56 22.87 1.15 -28.71
N ALA A 57 23.47 2.09 -27.95
CA ALA A 57 24.86 1.98 -27.54
C ALA A 57 24.94 0.96 -26.39
N ILE A 58 25.69 -0.12 -26.62
CA ILE A 58 25.78 -1.24 -25.68
C ILE A 58 27.24 -1.40 -25.26
N PRO A 59 27.59 -1.26 -23.95
CA PRO A 59 28.93 -1.52 -23.45
C PRO A 59 29.29 -3.02 -23.51
N PRO A 60 30.55 -3.41 -23.23
CA PRO A 60 30.94 -4.82 -23.15
C PRO A 60 30.06 -5.59 -22.15
N LEU A 61 29.86 -6.89 -22.37
CA LEU A 61 28.94 -7.74 -21.57
C LEU A 61 29.30 -7.75 -20.07
N THR A 62 30.57 -7.63 -19.73
CA THR A 62 31.03 -7.51 -18.34
C THR A 62 30.51 -6.24 -17.66
N GLU A 63 30.52 -5.12 -18.35
CA GLU A 63 30.01 -3.84 -17.87
C GLU A 63 28.48 -3.84 -17.79
N GLN A 64 27.81 -4.43 -18.80
CA GLN A 64 26.36 -4.61 -18.75
C GLN A 64 25.92 -5.38 -17.49
N ARG A 65 26.60 -6.49 -17.18
CA ARG A 65 26.32 -7.29 -15.99
C ARG A 65 26.56 -6.54 -14.71
N ALA A 66 27.61 -5.72 -14.66
CA ALA A 66 27.90 -4.91 -13.48
C ALA A 66 26.83 -3.81 -13.28
N ILE A 67 26.42 -3.11 -14.35
CA ILE A 67 25.32 -2.15 -14.31
C ILE A 67 24.02 -2.84 -13.87
N ALA A 68 23.69 -3.98 -14.48
CA ALA A 68 22.51 -4.76 -14.14
C ALA A 68 22.53 -5.26 -12.69
N HIS A 69 23.69 -5.57 -12.14
CA HIS A 69 23.85 -5.98 -10.76
C HIS A 69 23.56 -4.82 -9.81
N ILE A 70 24.14 -3.64 -10.03
CA ILE A 70 23.93 -2.45 -9.20
C ILE A 70 22.46 -2.05 -9.17
N LEU A 71 21.86 -1.79 -10.34
CA LEU A 71 20.47 -1.38 -10.44
C LEU A 71 19.52 -2.46 -9.95
N GLY A 72 19.88 -3.70 -10.26
CA GLY A 72 19.12 -4.86 -9.87
C GLY A 72 19.09 -5.09 -8.35
N THR A 73 20.16 -4.81 -7.64
CA THR A 73 20.18 -4.92 -6.18
C THR A 73 19.20 -3.92 -5.53
N LEU A 74 19.05 -2.71 -6.08
CA LEU A 74 18.08 -1.72 -5.62
C LEU A 74 16.63 -2.21 -5.85
N ASP A 75 16.35 -2.75 -7.02
CA ASP A 75 15.03 -3.30 -7.35
C ASP A 75 14.71 -4.54 -6.51
N ASP A 76 15.67 -5.46 -6.33
CA ASP A 76 15.51 -6.67 -5.53
C ASP A 76 15.21 -6.34 -4.07
N LYS A 77 15.86 -5.29 -3.51
CA LYS A 77 15.58 -4.80 -2.17
C LYS A 77 14.18 -4.19 -2.06
N SER A 78 13.76 -3.40 -3.06
CA SER A 78 12.41 -2.84 -3.12
C SER A 78 11.34 -3.95 -3.20
N ASP A 79 11.59 -4.98 -4.01
CA ASP A 79 10.72 -6.16 -4.11
C ASP A 79 10.65 -6.94 -2.78
N LEU A 80 11.78 -7.09 -2.09
CA LEU A 80 11.82 -7.71 -0.77
C LEU A 80 10.98 -6.91 0.23
N ASN A 81 11.14 -5.59 0.27
CA ASN A 81 10.35 -4.72 1.13
C ASN A 81 8.84 -4.86 0.86
N ARG A 82 8.44 -4.90 -0.40
CA ARG A 82 7.04 -5.11 -0.79
C ARG A 82 6.49 -6.44 -0.25
N ARG A 83 7.21 -7.55 -0.47
CA ARG A 83 6.80 -8.89 0.04
C ARG A 83 6.74 -8.94 1.57
N MET A 84 7.67 -8.27 2.24
CA MET A 84 7.65 -8.19 3.71
C MET A 84 6.45 -7.37 4.19
N ASN A 85 6.09 -6.28 3.50
CA ASN A 85 4.89 -5.49 3.82
C ASN A 85 3.60 -6.28 3.61
N GLU A 86 3.51 -7.09 2.53
CA GLU A 86 2.40 -8.01 2.31
C GLU A 86 2.27 -9.03 3.46
N THR A 87 3.40 -9.55 3.97
CA THR A 87 3.43 -10.47 5.12
C THR A 87 2.99 -9.77 6.41
N LEU A 88 3.51 -8.57 6.70
CA LEU A 88 3.12 -7.80 7.89
C LEU A 88 1.63 -7.45 7.86
N GLU A 89 1.08 -7.12 6.69
CA GLU A 89 -0.34 -6.89 6.53
C GLU A 89 -1.16 -8.16 6.78
N ALA A 90 -0.73 -9.30 6.23
CA ALA A 90 -1.39 -10.59 6.47
C ALA A 90 -1.35 -10.97 7.96
N MET A 91 -0.25 -10.71 8.67
CA MET A 91 -0.15 -10.91 10.11
C MET A 91 -1.13 -10.02 10.89
N ALA A 92 -1.23 -8.73 10.54
CA ALA A 92 -2.16 -7.81 11.18
C ALA A 92 -3.62 -8.26 11.00
N ARG A 93 -3.98 -8.69 9.79
CA ARG A 93 -5.32 -9.24 9.50
C ARG A 93 -5.58 -10.54 10.25
N ALA A 94 -4.63 -11.46 10.28
CA ALA A 94 -4.79 -12.74 10.98
C ALA A 94 -4.97 -12.53 12.49
N LEU A 95 -4.24 -11.60 13.10
CA LEU A 95 -4.41 -11.25 14.51
C LEU A 95 -5.79 -10.63 14.77
N PHE A 96 -6.26 -9.73 13.90
CA PHE A 96 -7.59 -9.16 14.02
C PHE A 96 -8.67 -10.22 13.89
N GLN A 97 -8.55 -11.08 12.88
CA GLN A 97 -9.49 -12.18 12.63
C GLN A 97 -9.58 -13.10 13.85
N SER A 98 -8.45 -13.56 14.38
CA SER A 98 -8.40 -14.47 15.52
C SER A 98 -8.95 -13.84 16.80
N TRP A 99 -8.64 -12.56 17.07
CA TRP A 99 -9.03 -11.94 18.35
C TRP A 99 -10.45 -11.38 18.36
N PHE A 100 -10.91 -10.79 17.22
CA PHE A 100 -12.12 -9.96 17.18
C PHE A 100 -13.21 -10.48 16.23
N VAL A 101 -12.94 -11.57 15.51
CA VAL A 101 -13.94 -12.21 14.63
C VAL A 101 -14.17 -13.67 15.05
N ASP A 102 -13.12 -14.47 15.12
CA ASP A 102 -13.21 -15.89 15.49
C ASP A 102 -13.19 -16.08 17.01
N PHE A 103 -12.69 -15.09 17.76
CA PHE A 103 -12.55 -15.09 19.22
C PHE A 103 -11.72 -16.27 19.74
N ASP A 104 -10.71 -16.75 18.97
CA ASP A 104 -9.94 -17.94 19.30
C ASP A 104 -9.39 -17.96 20.73
N PRO A 105 -8.76 -16.84 21.25
CA PRO A 105 -8.24 -16.84 22.61
C PRO A 105 -9.32 -16.95 23.67
N VAL A 106 -10.50 -16.35 23.44
CA VAL A 106 -11.66 -16.39 24.36
C VAL A 106 -12.25 -17.79 24.35
N ARG A 107 -12.45 -18.39 23.19
CA ARG A 107 -12.95 -19.77 23.05
C ARG A 107 -11.99 -20.79 23.69
N ALA A 108 -10.67 -20.60 23.50
CA ALA A 108 -9.69 -21.46 24.15
C ALA A 108 -9.79 -21.41 25.68
N LYS A 109 -9.96 -20.18 26.27
CA LYS A 109 -10.18 -20.02 27.72
C LYS A 109 -11.48 -20.69 28.17
N ALA A 110 -12.57 -20.47 27.45
CA ALA A 110 -13.88 -21.07 27.77
C ALA A 110 -13.80 -22.61 27.80
N GLU A 111 -12.96 -23.21 26.98
CA GLU A 111 -12.73 -24.65 26.91
C GLU A 111 -11.61 -25.13 27.88
N GLY A 112 -11.05 -24.24 28.68
CA GLY A 112 -9.94 -24.59 29.59
C GLY A 112 -8.61 -24.86 28.89
N ARG A 113 -8.47 -24.44 27.63
CA ARG A 113 -7.24 -24.54 26.84
C ARG A 113 -6.37 -23.28 26.99
N ASP A 114 -5.08 -23.43 26.67
CA ASP A 114 -4.16 -22.29 26.59
C ASP A 114 -4.62 -21.35 25.46
N PRO A 115 -4.88 -20.04 25.72
CA PRO A 115 -5.22 -19.06 24.70
C PRO A 115 -4.10 -18.74 23.71
N GLY A 116 -2.89 -19.29 23.90
CA GLY A 116 -1.73 -19.05 23.04
C GLY A 116 -1.15 -17.64 23.16
N LEU A 117 -1.44 -16.94 24.25
CA LEU A 117 -1.02 -15.57 24.50
C LEU A 117 -0.18 -15.47 25.80
N PRO A 118 0.75 -14.50 25.89
CA PRO A 118 1.40 -14.20 27.17
C PRO A 118 0.38 -13.98 28.28
N LYS A 119 0.64 -14.52 29.48
CA LYS A 119 -0.29 -14.48 30.61
C LYS A 119 -0.92 -13.10 30.89
N PRO A 120 -0.14 -11.98 30.90
CA PRO A 120 -0.76 -10.66 31.17
C PRO A 120 -1.81 -10.27 30.13
N LEU A 121 -1.66 -10.70 28.89
CA LEU A 121 -2.59 -10.43 27.80
C LEU A 121 -3.78 -11.41 27.85
N GLY A 122 -3.53 -12.68 28.09
CA GLY A 122 -4.57 -13.69 28.29
C GLY A 122 -5.51 -13.34 29.44
N ASP A 123 -4.98 -12.75 30.52
CA ASP A 123 -5.79 -12.34 31.67
C ASP A 123 -6.75 -11.18 31.38
N LEU A 124 -6.52 -10.36 30.32
CA LEU A 124 -7.42 -9.28 29.87
C LEU A 124 -8.64 -9.81 29.11
N LEU A 125 -8.57 -11.00 28.56
CA LEU A 125 -9.66 -11.57 27.75
C LEU A 125 -10.67 -12.29 28.61
N PRO A 126 -11.99 -12.17 28.34
CA PRO A 126 -13.02 -12.96 29.02
C PRO A 126 -12.89 -14.47 28.69
N ASP A 127 -13.61 -15.28 29.44
CA ASP A 127 -13.66 -16.73 29.26
C ASP A 127 -15.07 -17.23 28.82
N ARG A 128 -15.96 -16.32 28.43
CA ARG A 128 -17.33 -16.62 28.00
C ARG A 128 -17.75 -15.76 26.83
N LEU A 129 -18.69 -16.29 26.06
CA LEU A 129 -19.41 -15.60 25.00
C LEU A 129 -20.86 -15.34 25.43
N VAL A 130 -21.45 -14.25 24.94
CA VAL A 130 -22.83 -13.82 25.18
C VAL A 130 -23.48 -13.40 23.85
N ASP A 131 -24.80 -13.52 23.75
CA ASP A 131 -25.53 -13.12 22.57
C ASP A 131 -25.54 -11.61 22.37
N SER A 132 -25.40 -11.15 21.12
CA SER A 132 -25.51 -9.76 20.71
C SER A 132 -26.17 -9.60 19.33
N GLU A 133 -26.33 -8.35 18.89
CA GLU A 133 -26.84 -8.07 17.52
C GLU A 133 -25.89 -8.50 16.40
N LEU A 134 -24.61 -8.74 16.68
CA LEU A 134 -23.62 -9.29 15.73
C LEU A 134 -23.40 -10.80 15.88
N GLY A 135 -24.25 -11.48 16.66
CA GLY A 135 -24.10 -12.88 17.06
C GLY A 135 -23.40 -12.98 18.42
N GLU A 136 -22.79 -14.14 18.72
CA GLU A 136 -22.04 -14.32 19.97
C GLU A 136 -20.78 -13.45 20.01
N ILE A 137 -20.63 -12.66 21.09
CA ILE A 137 -19.44 -11.83 21.35
C ILE A 137 -18.87 -12.16 22.75
N PRO A 138 -17.59 -11.85 23.02
CA PRO A 138 -17.02 -12.01 24.35
C PRO A 138 -17.76 -11.20 25.43
N GLU A 139 -17.94 -11.80 26.61
CA GLU A 139 -18.62 -11.17 27.75
C GLU A 139 -17.94 -9.84 28.12
N GLY A 140 -18.76 -8.80 28.33
CA GLY A 140 -18.27 -7.45 28.66
C GLY A 140 -17.77 -6.62 27.47
N TRP A 141 -17.82 -7.17 26.26
CA TRP A 141 -17.62 -6.39 25.05
C TRP A 141 -18.94 -5.84 24.53
N GLU A 142 -18.89 -4.73 23.80
CA GLU A 142 -20.10 -4.03 23.35
C GLU A 142 -20.10 -3.93 21.81
N VAL A 143 -21.27 -3.70 21.23
CA VAL A 143 -21.43 -3.33 19.84
C VAL A 143 -21.81 -1.87 19.75
N VAL A 144 -20.96 -1.07 19.12
CA VAL A 144 -21.14 0.39 19.05
C VAL A 144 -21.19 0.88 17.60
N ALA A 145 -21.71 2.09 17.38
CA ALA A 145 -21.60 2.76 16.09
C ALA A 145 -20.18 3.31 15.88
N LEU A 146 -19.69 3.34 14.65
CA LEU A 146 -18.34 3.82 14.33
C LEU A 146 -18.11 5.26 14.83
N GLU A 147 -19.13 6.11 14.80
CA GLU A 147 -19.04 7.50 15.29
C GLU A 147 -18.75 7.63 16.79
N VAL A 148 -18.93 6.56 17.57
CA VAL A 148 -18.58 6.55 19.00
C VAL A 148 -17.06 6.58 19.19
N ILE A 149 -16.31 5.95 18.30
CA ILE A 149 -14.84 5.80 18.42
C ILE A 149 -14.05 6.52 17.33
N ALA A 150 -14.72 7.13 16.35
CA ALA A 150 -14.06 7.88 15.27
C ALA A 150 -14.89 9.10 14.84
N SER A 151 -14.22 10.20 14.50
CA SER A 151 -14.83 11.36 13.85
C SER A 151 -14.86 11.14 12.34
N ILE A 152 -16.02 11.38 11.71
CA ILE A 152 -16.21 11.18 10.27
C ILE A 152 -16.53 12.54 9.64
N GLN A 153 -15.70 12.97 8.69
CA GLN A 153 -15.79 14.27 8.04
C GLN A 153 -15.69 14.12 6.51
N GLY A 154 -16.48 14.91 5.78
CA GLY A 154 -16.32 14.99 4.33
C GLY A 154 -14.99 15.64 3.94
N GLY A 155 -14.34 15.11 2.91
CA GLY A 155 -13.11 15.70 2.38
C GLY A 155 -13.35 17.07 1.70
N LYS A 156 -12.26 17.78 1.43
CA LYS A 156 -12.26 19.13 0.82
C LYS A 156 -11.61 19.07 -0.55
N GLN A 157 -12.19 19.76 -1.52
CA GLN A 157 -11.60 19.86 -2.85
C GLN A 157 -10.24 20.57 -2.78
N LEU A 158 -9.21 19.94 -3.36
CA LEU A 158 -7.91 20.56 -3.58
C LEU A 158 -7.89 21.15 -5.00
N PRO A 159 -7.49 22.42 -5.18
CA PRO A 159 -7.21 22.96 -6.51
C PRO A 159 -6.12 22.13 -7.22
N THR A 160 -6.32 21.89 -8.52
CA THR A 160 -5.44 20.98 -9.31
C THR A 160 -3.98 21.43 -9.30
N GLU A 161 -3.74 22.73 -9.32
CA GLU A 161 -2.40 23.34 -9.26
C GLU A 161 -1.65 23.09 -7.94
N LYS A 162 -2.36 22.74 -6.87
CA LYS A 162 -1.80 22.40 -5.56
C LYS A 162 -1.53 20.91 -5.37
N CYS A 163 -2.01 20.08 -6.31
CA CYS A 163 -1.74 18.65 -6.32
C CYS A 163 -0.52 18.37 -7.19
N GLN A 164 0.60 18.04 -6.58
CA GLN A 164 1.90 17.89 -7.21
C GLN A 164 2.33 16.41 -7.24
N PRO A 165 3.26 16.02 -8.14
CA PRO A 165 3.82 14.66 -8.14
C PRO A 165 4.62 14.32 -6.87
N GLN A 166 5.10 15.35 -6.13
CA GLN A 166 5.86 15.23 -4.89
C GLN A 166 5.41 16.32 -3.90
N GLY A 167 5.56 16.07 -2.60
CA GLY A 167 5.20 17.02 -1.53
C GLY A 167 5.19 16.33 -0.17
N THR A 168 4.96 17.13 0.87
CA THR A 168 5.05 16.70 2.27
C THR A 168 3.87 15.79 2.66
N HIS A 169 2.65 16.09 2.20
CA HIS A 169 1.43 15.39 2.58
C HIS A 169 0.79 14.70 1.38
N THR A 170 0.35 13.47 1.60
CA THR A 170 -0.38 12.70 0.59
C THR A 170 -1.77 13.28 0.38
N VAL A 171 -2.20 13.38 -0.88
CA VAL A 171 -3.58 13.72 -1.26
C VAL A 171 -4.32 12.41 -1.55
N PHE A 172 -5.32 12.09 -0.75
CA PHE A 172 -6.18 10.93 -0.97
C PHE A 172 -7.50 11.32 -1.64
N GLY A 173 -7.85 10.59 -2.69
CA GLY A 173 -9.18 10.56 -3.28
C GLY A 173 -9.86 9.22 -3.04
N ALA A 174 -11.00 8.99 -3.71
CA ALA A 174 -11.73 7.73 -3.59
C ALA A 174 -10.93 6.50 -4.07
N ASN A 175 -10.00 6.68 -5.00
CA ASN A 175 -9.16 5.59 -5.57
C ASN A 175 -7.75 5.53 -4.95
N GLY A 176 -7.53 6.17 -3.81
CA GLY A 176 -6.21 6.20 -3.18
C GLY A 176 -5.44 7.49 -3.45
N ILE A 177 -4.13 7.38 -3.61
CA ILE A 177 -3.24 8.51 -3.76
C ILE A 177 -3.47 9.21 -5.11
N MET A 178 -3.80 10.51 -5.07
CA MET A 178 -3.94 11.38 -6.24
C MET A 178 -2.65 12.16 -6.54
N GLY A 179 -1.82 12.39 -5.54
CA GLY A 179 -0.60 13.19 -5.59
C GLY A 179 -0.21 13.66 -4.20
N TYR A 180 0.52 14.76 -4.14
CA TYR A 180 1.04 15.32 -2.89
C TYR A 180 0.80 16.84 -2.82
N THR A 181 0.87 17.40 -1.61
CA THR A 181 0.71 18.84 -1.35
C THR A 181 1.51 19.26 -0.11
N GLU A 182 1.76 20.55 0.03
CA GLU A 182 2.38 21.12 1.23
C GLU A 182 1.37 21.41 2.36
N GLN A 183 0.09 21.20 2.11
CA GLN A 183 -0.98 21.45 3.08
C GLN A 183 -1.64 20.14 3.50
N SER A 184 -2.10 20.06 4.76
CA SER A 184 -2.93 18.96 5.25
C SER A 184 -4.32 19.45 5.63
N THR A 185 -5.32 18.56 5.54
CA THR A 185 -6.63 18.76 6.19
C THR A 185 -6.72 18.05 7.53
N HIS A 186 -5.86 17.08 7.75
CA HIS A 186 -5.80 16.25 8.95
C HIS A 186 -4.34 15.93 9.27
N ASP A 187 -3.95 16.14 10.51
CA ASP A 187 -2.62 15.83 11.01
C ASP A 187 -2.62 14.46 11.72
N GLY A 188 -1.48 13.77 11.71
CA GLY A 188 -1.34 12.46 12.34
C GLY A 188 -2.08 11.34 11.59
N PHE A 189 -2.61 10.37 12.34
CA PHE A 189 -3.28 9.22 11.75
C PHE A 189 -4.65 9.61 11.20
N VAL A 190 -4.88 9.29 9.94
CA VAL A 190 -6.17 9.48 9.26
C VAL A 190 -6.44 8.34 8.28
N ILE A 191 -7.68 7.92 8.22
CA ILE A 191 -8.20 6.96 7.24
C ILE A 191 -8.98 7.74 6.19
N ALA A 192 -8.61 7.56 4.93
CA ALA A 192 -9.34 8.06 3.77
C ALA A 192 -10.31 6.99 3.28
N PHE A 193 -11.58 7.25 3.38
CA PHE A 193 -12.66 6.36 2.93
C PHE A 193 -13.24 6.86 1.62
N GLY A 194 -13.09 6.08 0.55
CA GLY A 194 -13.65 6.39 -0.76
C GLY A 194 -15.18 6.29 -0.72
N ARG A 195 -15.87 7.41 -0.92
CA ARG A 195 -17.33 7.44 -0.74
C ARG A 195 -18.13 7.53 -2.03
N VAL A 196 -17.48 7.78 -3.18
CA VAL A 196 -18.18 8.05 -4.45
C VAL A 196 -17.55 7.27 -5.59
N GLY A 197 -18.39 6.75 -6.50
CA GLY A 197 -17.99 6.11 -7.76
C GLY A 197 -17.57 4.65 -7.60
N ALA A 198 -16.86 4.11 -8.60
CA ALA A 198 -16.47 2.71 -8.67
C ALA A 198 -15.61 2.24 -7.47
N TYR A 199 -14.92 3.17 -6.83
CA TYR A 199 -14.04 2.90 -5.67
C TYR A 199 -14.72 3.20 -4.32
N CYS A 200 -16.05 3.29 -4.33
CA CYS A 200 -16.84 3.46 -3.13
C CYS A 200 -16.62 2.29 -2.16
N GLY A 201 -16.20 2.59 -0.92
CA GLY A 201 -15.82 1.59 0.09
C GLY A 201 -14.32 1.31 0.15
N SER A 202 -13.49 1.93 -0.71
CA SER A 202 -12.04 1.80 -0.61
C SER A 202 -11.49 2.48 0.65
N ILE A 203 -10.46 1.88 1.25
CA ILE A 203 -9.84 2.37 2.49
C ILE A 203 -8.35 2.57 2.25
N HIS A 204 -7.88 3.77 2.55
CA HIS A 204 -6.46 4.14 2.56
C HIS A 204 -6.14 4.84 3.88
N TRP A 205 -4.89 4.89 4.28
CA TRP A 205 -4.51 5.48 5.57
C TRP A 205 -3.08 6.00 5.58
N THR A 206 -2.77 6.86 6.55
CA THR A 206 -1.41 7.34 6.80
C THR A 206 -1.24 7.78 8.26
N TYR A 207 -0.01 7.71 8.76
CA TYR A 207 0.38 8.29 10.06
C TYR A 207 0.90 9.72 9.97
N ARG A 208 1.15 10.23 8.73
CA ARG A 208 1.84 11.51 8.50
C ARG A 208 0.91 12.69 8.26
N GLY A 209 -0.38 12.51 8.45
CA GLY A 209 -1.38 13.48 8.01
C GLY A 209 -1.56 13.48 6.49
N ALA A 210 -2.68 14.02 6.04
CA ALA A 210 -3.03 14.02 4.62
C ALA A 210 -4.01 15.13 4.27
N TRP A 211 -4.12 15.38 2.98
CA TRP A 211 -5.26 16.08 2.39
C TRP A 211 -6.28 15.04 1.91
N ILE A 212 -7.49 15.09 2.47
CA ILE A 212 -8.59 14.22 2.03
C ILE A 212 -9.45 15.00 1.04
N ASN A 213 -9.51 14.52 -0.22
CA ASN A 213 -10.26 15.18 -1.29
C ASN A 213 -11.77 14.93 -1.15
N ASN A 214 -12.60 15.77 -1.79
CA ASN A 214 -14.07 15.76 -1.71
C ASN A 214 -14.74 14.44 -2.14
N ASN A 215 -14.05 13.56 -2.90
CA ASN A 215 -14.54 12.24 -3.29
C ASN A 215 -14.30 11.17 -2.22
N ALA A 216 -13.63 11.53 -1.13
CA ALA A 216 -13.39 10.68 0.02
C ALA A 216 -13.88 11.35 1.30
N SER A 217 -14.00 10.59 2.37
CA SER A 217 -14.24 11.07 3.72
C SER A 217 -13.03 10.78 4.59
N ALA A 218 -12.72 11.67 5.52
CA ALA A 218 -11.77 11.44 6.56
C ALA A 218 -12.45 10.72 7.73
N VAL A 219 -11.91 9.59 8.14
CA VAL A 219 -12.24 8.94 9.39
C VAL A 219 -11.04 9.07 10.31
N VAL A 220 -11.23 9.82 11.39
CA VAL A 220 -10.19 10.13 12.37
C VAL A 220 -10.52 9.40 13.66
N PRO A 221 -9.81 8.31 13.98
CA PRO A 221 -10.01 7.59 15.25
C PRO A 221 -9.79 8.52 16.44
N LEU A 222 -10.68 8.47 17.43
CA LEU A 222 -10.52 9.18 18.71
C LEU A 222 -9.45 8.50 19.58
N GLN A 223 -9.44 7.16 19.54
CA GLN A 223 -8.46 6.28 20.16
C GLN A 223 -8.28 5.04 19.27
N TRP A 224 -7.30 4.20 19.54
CA TRP A 224 -7.04 2.89 18.92
C TRP A 224 -7.06 2.90 17.38
N PRO A 225 -6.22 3.71 16.73
CA PRO A 225 -6.26 3.89 15.28
C PRO A 225 -6.08 2.59 14.48
N GLU A 226 -5.26 1.68 14.96
CA GLU A 226 -5.00 0.39 14.32
C GLU A 226 -6.23 -0.54 14.40
N PHE A 227 -6.96 -0.49 15.53
CA PHE A 227 -8.19 -1.26 15.69
C PHE A 227 -9.31 -0.70 14.81
N VAL A 228 -9.51 0.63 14.80
CA VAL A 228 -10.52 1.28 13.94
C VAL A 228 -10.26 0.95 12.47
N LEU A 229 -9.00 1.05 12.03
CA LEU A 229 -8.63 0.69 10.67
C LEU A 229 -8.99 -0.76 10.33
N GLN A 230 -8.63 -1.72 11.17
CA GLN A 230 -8.91 -3.13 10.91
C GLN A 230 -10.41 -3.44 11.00
N SER A 231 -11.12 -2.81 11.93
CA SER A 231 -12.58 -2.92 12.00
C SER A 231 -13.23 -2.45 10.71
N MET A 232 -12.83 -1.29 10.18
CA MET A 232 -13.35 -0.79 8.91
C MET A 232 -13.02 -1.72 7.73
N LEU A 233 -11.82 -2.32 7.69
CA LEU A 233 -11.43 -3.27 6.64
C LEU A 233 -12.28 -4.57 6.65
N ASN A 234 -12.99 -4.85 7.75
CA ASN A 234 -13.86 -6.02 7.90
C ASN A 234 -15.36 -5.69 7.76
N ILE A 235 -15.73 -4.42 7.52
CA ILE A 235 -17.12 -4.04 7.26
C ILE A 235 -17.47 -4.36 5.80
N ASP A 236 -18.62 -5.00 5.60
CA ASP A 236 -19.24 -5.10 4.27
C ASP A 236 -19.97 -3.79 3.94
N PHE A 237 -19.32 -2.97 3.12
CA PHE A 237 -19.87 -1.70 2.67
C PHE A 237 -20.85 -1.82 1.50
N ASP A 238 -21.01 -2.99 0.89
CA ASP A 238 -21.88 -3.16 -0.28
C ASP A 238 -23.34 -2.88 0.09
N SER A 239 -23.75 -3.30 1.29
CA SER A 239 -25.08 -3.05 1.83
C SER A 239 -25.39 -1.57 2.12
N MET A 240 -24.38 -0.73 2.23
CA MET A 240 -24.50 0.70 2.52
C MET A 240 -24.49 1.57 1.26
N ARG A 241 -24.20 0.97 0.09
CA ARG A 241 -24.14 1.69 -1.19
C ARG A 241 -25.53 2.09 -1.66
N ILE A 242 -25.67 3.34 -2.06
CA ILE A 242 -26.86 3.88 -2.71
C ILE A 242 -26.50 4.41 -4.09
N GLY A 243 -27.50 4.40 -5.03
CA GLY A 243 -27.31 4.84 -6.40
C GLY A 243 -26.72 3.78 -7.33
N SER A 244 -27.44 3.47 -8.41
CA SER A 244 -27.05 2.41 -9.36
C SER A 244 -26.03 2.87 -10.41
N ALA A 245 -26.12 4.14 -10.88
CA ALA A 245 -25.22 4.67 -11.92
C ALA A 245 -23.90 5.19 -11.33
N GLN A 246 -23.96 5.80 -10.17
CA GLN A 246 -22.79 6.28 -9.43
C GLN A 246 -22.94 5.88 -7.95
N PRO A 247 -22.35 4.75 -7.54
CA PRO A 247 -22.41 4.29 -6.15
C PRO A 247 -21.89 5.36 -5.18
N PHE A 248 -22.56 5.47 -4.04
CA PHE A 248 -22.23 6.45 -3.02
C PHE A 248 -22.56 5.91 -1.63
N ILE A 249 -21.69 6.15 -0.65
CA ILE A 249 -21.93 5.87 0.78
C ILE A 249 -22.01 7.20 1.53
N PRO A 250 -23.16 7.56 2.11
CA PRO A 250 -23.28 8.75 2.97
C PRO A 250 -22.43 8.64 4.22
N ASN A 251 -21.88 9.77 4.69
CA ASN A 251 -21.16 9.79 5.97
C ASN A 251 -22.05 9.33 7.15
N SER A 252 -23.36 9.59 7.09
CA SER A 252 -24.32 9.13 8.09
C SER A 252 -24.45 7.60 8.12
N ALA A 253 -24.44 6.94 6.97
CA ALA A 253 -24.44 5.47 6.91
C ALA A 253 -23.13 4.88 7.46
N LEU A 254 -22.00 5.50 7.12
CA LEU A 254 -20.70 5.10 7.67
C LEU A 254 -20.64 5.32 9.19
N ALA A 255 -21.18 6.44 9.69
CA ALA A 255 -21.19 6.79 11.10
C ALA A 255 -21.94 5.75 11.96
N THR A 256 -23.05 5.22 11.43
CA THR A 256 -23.88 4.23 12.11
C THR A 256 -23.43 2.78 11.92
N ALA A 257 -22.34 2.54 11.16
CA ALA A 257 -21.79 1.20 10.97
C ALA A 257 -21.49 0.55 12.32
N ARG A 258 -21.97 -0.69 12.51
CA ARG A 258 -21.84 -1.42 13.78
C ARG A 258 -20.50 -2.13 13.83
N ILE A 259 -19.76 -1.91 14.89
CA ILE A 259 -18.46 -2.52 15.16
C ILE A 259 -18.39 -3.02 16.60
N LEU A 260 -17.59 -4.04 16.80
CA LEU A 260 -17.27 -4.56 18.12
C LEU A 260 -16.40 -3.54 18.88
N HIS A 261 -16.65 -3.38 20.18
CA HIS A 261 -15.85 -2.55 21.08
C HIS A 261 -15.39 -3.38 22.27
N PRO A 262 -14.19 -3.97 22.22
CA PRO A 262 -13.55 -4.69 23.32
C PRO A 262 -13.24 -3.79 24.52
N SER A 263 -12.82 -4.40 25.63
CA SER A 263 -12.31 -3.64 26.79
C SER A 263 -11.05 -2.85 26.40
N GLU A 264 -10.85 -1.69 27.01
CA GLU A 264 -9.73 -0.78 26.74
C GLU A 264 -8.36 -1.49 26.84
N GLY A 265 -8.18 -2.34 27.85
CA GLY A 265 -6.92 -3.08 28.02
C GLY A 265 -6.59 -4.03 26.87
N VAL A 266 -7.60 -4.67 26.26
CA VAL A 266 -7.42 -5.50 25.06
C VAL A 266 -7.11 -4.63 23.85
N LEU A 267 -7.79 -3.50 23.70
CA LEU A 267 -7.55 -2.55 22.61
C LEU A 267 -6.15 -1.94 22.68
N ASP A 268 -5.69 -1.55 23.86
CA ASP A 268 -4.33 -1.01 24.06
C ASP A 268 -3.26 -2.02 23.72
N ALA A 269 -3.42 -3.27 24.17
CA ALA A 269 -2.48 -4.34 23.89
C ALA A 269 -2.44 -4.66 22.39
N TYR A 270 -3.60 -4.80 21.75
CA TYR A 270 -3.71 -5.03 20.31
C TYR A 270 -3.08 -3.89 19.50
N CYS A 271 -3.46 -2.65 19.77
CA CYS A 271 -2.96 -1.49 19.06
C CYS A 271 -1.45 -1.32 19.21
N SER A 272 -0.90 -1.59 20.41
CA SER A 272 0.55 -1.56 20.64
C SER A 272 1.28 -2.57 19.75
N LEU A 273 0.75 -3.80 19.61
CA LEU A 273 1.33 -4.84 18.76
C LEU A 273 1.24 -4.47 17.28
N ILE A 274 0.06 -4.05 16.82
CA ILE A 274 -0.17 -3.73 15.41
C ILE A 274 0.60 -2.47 15.00
N ARG A 275 0.71 -1.48 15.87
CA ARG A 275 1.50 -0.27 15.61
C ARG A 275 2.95 -0.59 15.26
N MET A 276 3.57 -1.54 15.94
CA MET A 276 4.93 -1.97 15.61
C MET A 276 5.02 -2.52 14.18
N LEU A 277 4.05 -3.36 13.76
CA LEU A 277 3.99 -3.88 12.40
C LEU A 277 3.80 -2.75 11.38
N ARG A 278 2.89 -1.83 11.65
CA ARG A 278 2.59 -0.69 10.76
C ARG A 278 3.76 0.29 10.62
N LEU A 279 4.44 0.63 11.69
CA LEU A 279 5.62 1.49 11.63
C LEU A 279 6.76 0.82 10.84
N THR A 280 6.90 -0.50 10.97
CA THR A 280 7.86 -1.26 10.16
C THR A 280 7.48 -1.21 8.66
N GLN A 281 6.21 -1.33 8.31
CA GLN A 281 5.73 -1.18 6.93
C GLN A 281 6.05 0.23 6.38
N CYS A 282 5.72 1.27 7.12
CA CYS A 282 6.01 2.65 6.74
C CYS A 282 7.52 2.89 6.50
N GLY A 283 8.38 2.35 7.36
CA GLY A 283 9.84 2.43 7.18
C GLY A 283 10.32 1.77 5.89
N ARG A 284 9.77 0.59 5.56
CA ARG A 284 10.10 -0.11 4.31
C ARG A 284 9.57 0.58 3.06
N GLU A 285 8.43 1.22 3.13
CA GLU A 285 7.91 2.03 2.03
C GLU A 285 8.80 3.24 1.76
N GLU A 286 9.29 3.90 2.81
CA GLU A 286 10.23 5.02 2.68
C GLU A 286 11.57 4.58 2.10
N GLU A 287 12.10 3.45 2.59
CA GLU A 287 13.30 2.84 2.02
C GLU A 287 13.11 2.53 0.53
N SER A 288 11.98 1.96 0.14
CA SER A 288 11.68 1.65 -1.27
C SER A 288 11.60 2.91 -2.14
N ARG A 289 11.04 4.01 -1.63
CA ARG A 289 11.04 5.30 -2.34
C ARG A 289 12.46 5.84 -2.55
N THR A 290 13.29 5.74 -1.52
CA THR A 290 14.71 6.15 -1.58
C THR A 290 15.48 5.30 -2.58
N LEU A 291 15.28 3.98 -2.57
CA LEU A 291 15.91 3.04 -3.52
C LEU A 291 15.48 3.33 -4.96
N ALA A 292 14.19 3.61 -5.19
CA ALA A 292 13.68 3.98 -6.51
C ALA A 292 14.28 5.30 -7.00
N ALA A 293 14.33 6.33 -6.16
CA ALA A 293 14.95 7.61 -6.50
C ALA A 293 16.44 7.47 -6.81
N LEU A 294 17.16 6.65 -6.03
CA LEU A 294 18.56 6.34 -6.26
C LEU A 294 18.78 5.61 -7.58
N ARG A 295 17.98 4.57 -7.86
CA ARG A 295 17.99 3.84 -9.13
C ARG A 295 17.78 4.79 -10.31
N ASP A 296 16.74 5.62 -10.23
CA ASP A 296 16.36 6.54 -11.32
C ASP A 296 17.43 7.63 -11.56
N ALA A 297 18.17 8.03 -10.53
CA ALA A 297 19.30 8.94 -10.66
C ALA A 297 20.56 8.27 -11.24
N LEU A 298 20.82 7.00 -10.88
CA LEU A 298 22.00 6.26 -11.36
C LEU A 298 21.81 5.71 -12.78
N LEU A 299 20.61 5.33 -13.13
CA LEU A 299 20.29 4.62 -14.36
C LEU A 299 20.76 5.35 -15.63
N PRO A 300 20.40 6.62 -15.91
CA PRO A 300 20.84 7.33 -17.11
C PRO A 300 22.37 7.53 -17.14
N ARG A 301 22.99 7.77 -15.98
CA ARG A 301 24.42 8.04 -15.88
C ARG A 301 25.28 6.80 -16.06
N LEU A 302 24.80 5.63 -15.64
CA LEU A 302 25.46 4.34 -15.87
C LEU A 302 25.30 3.91 -17.32
N ILE A 303 24.11 4.07 -17.92
CA ILE A 303 23.89 3.69 -19.33
C ILE A 303 24.66 4.59 -20.29
N SER A 304 24.73 5.90 -20.01
CA SER A 304 25.52 6.84 -20.84
C SER A 304 27.04 6.70 -20.67
N GLY A 305 27.51 6.01 -19.62
CA GLY A 305 28.92 5.92 -19.25
C GLY A 305 29.47 7.18 -18.56
N GLU A 306 28.60 8.16 -18.21
CA GLU A 306 28.98 9.33 -17.42
C GLU A 306 29.48 8.93 -16.02
N LEU A 307 28.84 7.91 -15.43
CA LEU A 307 29.24 7.31 -14.17
C LEU A 307 29.81 5.92 -14.44
N ARG A 308 31.03 5.65 -14.00
CA ARG A 308 31.63 4.31 -14.10
C ARG A 308 31.10 3.39 -13.02
N VAL A 309 30.98 2.10 -13.30
CA VAL A 309 30.53 1.07 -12.38
C VAL A 309 31.28 1.10 -11.03
N LYS A 310 32.63 1.19 -11.07
CA LYS A 310 33.47 1.24 -9.86
C LYS A 310 33.17 2.44 -8.95
N ASP A 311 32.79 3.57 -9.53
CA ASP A 311 32.47 4.78 -8.78
C ASP A 311 31.07 4.67 -8.18
N ALA A 312 30.14 4.02 -8.88
CA ALA A 312 28.78 3.72 -8.38
C ALA A 312 28.79 2.70 -7.23
N GLU A 313 29.59 1.64 -7.33
CA GLU A 313 29.78 0.66 -6.23
C GLU A 313 30.30 1.34 -4.96
N ARG A 314 31.30 2.20 -5.10
CA ARG A 314 31.85 2.96 -3.97
C ARG A 314 30.85 3.92 -3.34
N PHE A 315 29.95 4.50 -4.15
CA PHE A 315 28.89 5.36 -3.66
C PHE A 315 27.85 4.57 -2.86
N LEU A 316 27.49 3.34 -3.30
CA LEU A 316 26.54 2.48 -2.59
C LEU A 316 27.12 1.94 -1.26
N GLU A 317 28.42 1.65 -1.20
CA GLU A 317 29.09 1.22 0.03
C GLU A 317 29.15 2.32 1.12
N LEU A 318 29.04 3.59 0.75
CA LEU A 318 29.06 4.75 1.64
C LEU A 318 27.67 5.15 2.16
N GLN A 319 26.59 4.50 1.68
CA GLN A 319 25.23 4.72 2.17
C GLN A 319 24.94 3.65 3.26
N PRO A 320 24.68 4.04 4.52
CA PRO A 320 24.45 3.12 5.64
C PRO A 320 23.14 2.32 5.54
#